data_4444b18e3c2d5c7cd8e6ca1c4e851ad9
#
_entry.id   4444b18e3c2d5c7cd8e6ca1c4e851ad9
#
_cell.length_a   1.000
_cell.length_b   1.000
_cell.length_c   1.000
_cell.angle_alpha   90.00
_cell.angle_beta   90.00
_cell.angle_gamma   90.00
#
_symmetry.space_group_name_H-M   'P 1'
#
loop_
_entity.id
_entity.type
_entity.pdbx_description
1 polymer ?
#
loop_
_entity_poly.entity_id
_entity_poly.type
_entity_poly.pdbx_seq_one_letter_code
_entity_poly.pdbx_strand_id
1 'polypeptide(L)'
;MKKIIYGLFDVANSPFTIIVITFIFGPYFAKEIVGDPIKGAAYWQWTSGLCAVTIAIFGTILGSISDNIKNGRKYFFILSTTLCVAITTFFYNAMPSKDYILFTLIIFFLANFFYELSQMFYFSYLNDFSDKKNIGYVSGLGFALGYIAILPVLYFVLEFFLIPEVTLFSLDKSSFEHIRIIAYVVAIWFLIFSFPIVAIVLDTTSKQKEDKKIFKGLKDLIWNNGLTVKGKFLIARLFYADGLIVLITGGGVYAAGVHGFNTKELLVLAFIGNLIAAISAFIGGYLNDRFGSKKVIEYCLIGFILTILLMVISRNKQEFFVCVMFVAILAGPLQSASRVLMVNLLDEKDLGKGFGLFTFSARSTSFIGPLLVGTLTFYISQKYALLAVVPLFFIGYYLFRNLNLNTDINNIN
;
A
#
# COMPACT_ATOMS: atom_id res chain seq x y z
N MET A 1 -0.80 8.32 23.81
CA MET A 1 0.21 9.05 23.02
C MET A 1 0.95 8.12 22.03
N LYS A 2 1.60 7.02 22.48
CA LYS A 2 2.34 6.08 21.58
C LYS A 2 1.53 5.60 20.37
N LYS A 3 0.26 5.22 20.56
CA LYS A 3 -0.63 4.72 19.47
C LYS A 3 -0.86 5.74 18.36
N ILE A 4 -1.02 7.01 18.71
CA ILE A 4 -1.18 8.10 17.74
C ILE A 4 0.12 8.32 16.98
N ILE A 5 1.27 8.28 17.67
CA ILE A 5 2.59 8.43 17.05
C ILE A 5 2.83 7.36 15.99
N TYR A 6 2.41 6.11 16.25
CA TYR A 6 2.44 5.06 15.24
C TYR A 6 1.60 5.45 14.01
N GLY A 7 0.34 5.85 14.21
CA GLY A 7 -0.55 6.25 13.13
C GLY A 7 -0.09 7.48 12.34
N LEU A 8 0.72 8.38 12.94
CA LEU A 8 1.26 9.54 12.22
C LEU A 8 2.17 9.14 11.05
N PHE A 9 2.74 7.95 11.04
CA PHE A 9 3.49 7.49 9.88
C PHE A 9 2.59 7.18 8.68
N ASP A 10 1.40 6.62 8.91
CA ASP A 10 0.40 6.45 7.85
C ASP A 10 -0.10 7.83 7.33
N VAL A 11 -0.22 8.84 8.20
CA VAL A 11 -0.47 10.24 7.80
C VAL A 11 0.68 10.77 6.93
N ALA A 12 1.93 10.50 7.32
CA ALA A 12 3.12 10.98 6.62
C ALA A 12 3.18 10.45 5.18
N ASN A 13 2.96 9.18 5.00
CA ASN A 13 3.25 8.46 3.77
C ASN A 13 2.10 8.46 2.74
N SER A 14 0.85 8.63 3.16
CA SER A 14 -0.32 8.54 2.30
C SER A 14 -0.32 9.54 1.13
N PRO A 15 0.07 10.82 1.30
CA PRO A 15 0.17 11.76 0.18
C PRO A 15 1.17 11.34 -0.90
N PHE A 16 2.26 10.66 -0.55
CA PHE A 16 3.21 10.16 -1.54
C PHE A 16 2.53 9.22 -2.55
N THR A 17 1.75 8.27 -2.08
CA THR A 17 1.04 7.32 -2.94
C THR A 17 0.05 8.02 -3.87
N ILE A 18 -0.74 8.94 -3.33
CA ILE A 18 -1.81 9.60 -4.08
C ILE A 18 -1.26 10.63 -5.04
N ILE A 19 -0.32 11.47 -4.61
CA ILE A 19 0.19 12.59 -5.36
C ILE A 19 1.30 12.15 -6.32
N VAL A 20 2.32 11.44 -5.80
CA VAL A 20 3.48 11.09 -6.61
C VAL A 20 3.17 9.89 -7.52
N ILE A 21 2.68 8.80 -6.94
CA ILE A 21 2.51 7.57 -7.73
C ILE A 21 1.32 7.68 -8.69
N THR A 22 0.18 8.25 -8.23
CA THR A 22 -1.10 8.03 -8.92
C THR A 22 -1.63 9.23 -9.69
N PHE A 23 -1.85 10.39 -9.04
CA PHE A 23 -2.74 11.41 -9.60
C PHE A 23 -2.05 12.64 -10.20
N ILE A 24 -0.84 13.01 -9.77
CA ILE A 24 -0.20 14.26 -10.21
C ILE A 24 1.06 13.98 -11.03
N PHE A 25 2.09 13.38 -10.44
CA PHE A 25 3.36 13.20 -11.16
C PHE A 25 3.31 12.14 -12.25
N GLY A 26 2.52 11.08 -12.13
CA GLY A 26 2.32 10.11 -13.19
C GLY A 26 1.71 10.73 -14.46
N PRO A 27 0.55 11.41 -14.38
CA PRO A 27 -0.03 12.16 -15.51
C PRO A 27 0.88 13.28 -16.05
N TYR A 28 1.56 14.04 -15.17
CA TYR A 28 2.52 15.06 -15.58
C TYR A 28 3.67 14.46 -16.41
N PHE A 29 4.27 13.39 -15.92
CA PHE A 29 5.31 12.67 -16.66
C PHE A 29 4.82 12.23 -18.04
N ALA A 30 3.64 11.60 -18.09
CA ALA A 30 3.12 11.05 -19.33
C ALA A 30 2.81 12.13 -20.37
N LYS A 31 2.16 13.21 -19.95
CA LYS A 31 1.69 14.26 -20.87
C LYS A 31 2.77 15.27 -21.21
N GLU A 32 3.49 15.78 -20.20
CA GLU A 32 4.32 16.97 -20.36
C GLU A 32 5.81 16.60 -20.56
N ILE A 33 6.32 15.52 -19.93
CA ILE A 33 7.71 15.10 -20.10
C ILE A 33 7.85 14.19 -21.32
N VAL A 34 7.02 13.14 -21.44
CA VAL A 34 7.09 12.21 -22.57
C VAL A 34 6.42 12.80 -23.82
N GLY A 35 5.36 13.60 -23.65
CA GLY A 35 4.57 14.18 -24.73
C GLY A 35 3.67 13.17 -25.45
N ASP A 36 3.51 11.97 -24.88
CA ASP A 36 2.64 10.90 -25.36
C ASP A 36 2.01 10.19 -24.14
N PRO A 37 0.73 10.46 -23.84
CA PRO A 37 0.08 9.92 -22.63
C PRO A 37 0.10 8.40 -22.56
N ILE A 38 0.04 7.69 -23.70
CA ILE A 38 0.00 6.22 -23.74
C ILE A 38 1.38 5.66 -23.44
N LYS A 39 2.42 6.14 -24.14
CA LYS A 39 3.80 5.70 -23.91
C LYS A 39 4.29 6.09 -22.52
N GLY A 40 4.00 7.32 -22.09
CA GLY A 40 4.39 7.80 -20.77
C GLY A 40 3.73 6.98 -19.64
N ALA A 41 2.45 6.68 -19.77
CA ALA A 41 1.77 5.81 -18.82
C ALA A 41 2.40 4.40 -18.81
N ALA A 42 2.77 3.85 -19.96
CA ALA A 42 3.45 2.55 -20.05
C ALA A 42 4.82 2.57 -19.35
N TYR A 43 5.66 3.60 -19.59
CA TYR A 43 6.96 3.74 -18.91
C TYR A 43 6.81 3.86 -17.38
N TRP A 44 5.82 4.65 -16.92
CA TRP A 44 5.53 4.79 -15.50
C TRP A 44 5.12 3.47 -14.85
N GLN A 45 4.22 2.73 -15.50
CA GLN A 45 3.76 1.42 -15.02
C GLN A 45 4.87 0.37 -15.03
N TRP A 46 5.70 0.34 -16.07
CA TRP A 46 6.86 -0.59 -16.11
C TRP A 46 7.86 -0.30 -15.01
N THR A 47 8.14 0.98 -14.74
CA THR A 47 9.03 1.38 -13.65
C THR A 47 8.43 1.02 -12.28
N SER A 48 7.12 1.22 -12.09
CA SER A 48 6.41 0.77 -10.88
C SER A 48 6.48 -0.76 -10.72
N GLY A 49 6.27 -1.51 -11.81
CA GLY A 49 6.39 -2.97 -11.81
C GLY A 49 7.81 -3.45 -11.49
N LEU A 50 8.83 -2.81 -12.08
CA LEU A 50 10.24 -3.11 -11.77
C LEU A 50 10.55 -2.83 -10.30
N CYS A 51 10.03 -1.72 -9.75
CA CYS A 51 10.16 -1.41 -8.33
C CYS A 51 9.50 -2.49 -7.46
N ALA A 52 8.29 -2.94 -7.82
CA ALA A 52 7.58 -4.00 -7.10
C ALA A 52 8.37 -5.32 -7.04
N VAL A 53 8.98 -5.74 -8.14
CA VAL A 53 9.86 -6.92 -8.18
C VAL A 53 11.12 -6.70 -7.34
N THR A 54 11.72 -5.53 -7.46
CA THR A 54 12.95 -5.18 -6.71
C THR A 54 12.70 -5.18 -5.21
N ILE A 55 11.62 -4.56 -4.74
CA ILE A 55 11.30 -4.52 -3.30
C ILE A 55 10.89 -5.91 -2.79
N ALA A 56 10.23 -6.73 -3.59
CA ALA A 56 9.90 -8.10 -3.22
C ALA A 56 11.17 -8.89 -2.89
N ILE A 57 12.20 -8.80 -3.72
CA ILE A 57 13.47 -9.52 -3.53
C ILE A 57 14.31 -8.85 -2.45
N PHE A 58 14.67 -7.59 -2.64
CA PHE A 58 15.60 -6.88 -1.76
C PHE A 58 15.00 -6.54 -0.41
N GLY A 59 13.70 -6.25 -0.32
CA GLY A 59 13.01 -6.02 0.96
C GLY A 59 13.11 -7.23 1.87
N THR A 60 12.93 -8.43 1.32
CA THR A 60 13.08 -9.69 2.06
C THR A 60 14.52 -9.89 2.57
N ILE A 61 15.52 -9.61 1.74
CA ILE A 61 16.94 -9.71 2.11
C ILE A 61 17.31 -8.66 3.16
N LEU A 62 16.94 -7.39 2.93
CA LEU A 62 17.23 -6.27 3.83
C LEU A 62 16.50 -6.45 5.18
N GLY A 63 15.28 -6.98 5.18
CA GLY A 63 14.57 -7.35 6.40
C GLY A 63 15.33 -8.38 7.21
N SER A 64 15.85 -9.44 6.55
CA SER A 64 16.67 -10.45 7.23
C SER A 64 18.01 -9.89 7.73
N ILE A 65 18.65 -9.01 6.95
CA ILE A 65 19.89 -8.32 7.38
C ILE A 65 19.60 -7.46 8.61
N SER A 66 18.48 -6.74 8.62
CA SER A 66 18.11 -5.86 9.73
C SER A 66 17.91 -6.61 11.05
N ASP A 67 17.38 -7.85 11.00
CA ASP A 67 17.20 -8.68 12.19
C ASP A 67 18.53 -9.19 12.76
N ASN A 68 19.59 -9.25 11.95
CA ASN A 68 20.92 -9.71 12.34
C ASN A 68 21.85 -8.59 12.83
N ILE A 69 21.46 -7.33 12.67
CA ILE A 69 22.25 -6.15 13.09
C ILE A 69 21.63 -5.57 14.35
N LYS A 70 22.46 -5.21 15.34
CA LYS A 70 22.00 -4.47 16.51
C LYS A 70 21.33 -3.17 16.07
N ASN A 71 20.08 -2.96 16.50
CA ASN A 71 19.25 -1.82 16.08
C ASN A 71 19.02 -1.74 14.56
N GLY A 72 19.17 -2.85 13.81
CA GLY A 72 19.10 -2.83 12.36
C GLY A 72 17.73 -2.35 11.84
N ARG A 73 16.62 -2.78 12.44
CA ARG A 73 15.28 -2.30 12.06
C ARG A 73 15.19 -0.77 12.15
N LYS A 74 15.77 -0.16 13.20
CA LYS A 74 15.81 1.30 13.40
C LYS A 74 16.60 1.99 12.31
N TYR A 75 17.83 1.53 12.06
CA TYR A 75 18.69 2.14 11.04
C TYR A 75 18.07 2.06 9.64
N PHE A 76 17.55 0.90 9.26
CA PHE A 76 16.90 0.72 7.95
C PHE A 76 15.62 1.54 7.82
N PHE A 77 14.81 1.65 8.88
CA PHE A 77 13.60 2.47 8.90
C PHE A 77 13.94 3.96 8.73
N ILE A 78 14.86 4.48 9.51
CA ILE A 78 15.30 5.88 9.44
C ILE A 78 15.91 6.17 8.06
N LEU A 79 16.83 5.31 7.60
CA LEU A 79 17.51 5.48 6.32
C LEU A 79 16.51 5.48 5.15
N SER A 80 15.62 4.50 5.10
CA SER A 80 14.63 4.40 4.01
C SER A 80 13.65 5.58 4.02
N THR A 81 13.18 6.01 5.20
CA THR A 81 12.31 7.17 5.32
C THR A 81 13.01 8.45 4.86
N THR A 82 14.24 8.68 5.34
CA THR A 82 15.02 9.88 4.98
C THR A 82 15.35 9.92 3.50
N LEU A 83 15.76 8.78 2.92
CA LEU A 83 16.04 8.69 1.48
C LEU A 83 14.79 8.88 0.64
N CYS A 84 13.64 8.32 1.03
CA CYS A 84 12.38 8.57 0.35
C CYS A 84 12.04 10.07 0.32
N VAL A 85 12.11 10.75 1.47
CA VAL A 85 11.86 12.19 1.58
C VAL A 85 12.85 12.99 0.72
N ALA A 86 14.15 12.72 0.84
CA ALA A 86 15.18 13.43 0.08
C ALA A 86 15.02 13.24 -1.44
N ILE A 87 14.80 12.00 -1.90
CA ILE A 87 14.65 11.72 -3.33
C ILE A 87 13.36 12.33 -3.87
N THR A 88 12.29 12.38 -3.07
CA THR A 88 11.03 13.02 -3.48
C THR A 88 11.24 14.49 -3.86
N THR A 89 12.14 15.23 -3.20
CA THR A 89 12.41 16.63 -3.56
C THR A 89 12.99 16.79 -4.97
N PHE A 90 13.68 15.78 -5.50
CA PHE A 90 14.28 15.83 -6.84
C PHE A 90 13.24 15.83 -7.97
N PHE A 91 11.96 15.47 -7.70
CA PHE A 91 10.89 15.65 -8.70
C PHE A 91 10.70 17.12 -9.11
N TYR A 92 11.10 18.09 -8.29
CA TYR A 92 11.12 19.49 -8.68
C TYR A 92 11.99 19.75 -9.92
N ASN A 93 13.06 18.99 -10.11
CA ASN A 93 13.98 19.11 -11.24
C ASN A 93 13.50 18.35 -12.49
N ALA A 94 12.37 17.66 -12.45
CA ALA A 94 11.80 16.96 -13.60
C ALA A 94 11.13 17.95 -14.57
N MET A 95 11.92 18.55 -15.46
CA MET A 95 11.45 19.55 -16.42
C MET A 95 10.56 18.92 -17.51
N PRO A 96 9.63 19.68 -18.13
CA PRO A 96 8.75 19.21 -19.19
C PRO A 96 9.51 19.07 -20.54
N SER A 97 10.50 18.18 -20.58
CA SER A 97 11.30 17.87 -21.77
C SER A 97 11.63 16.38 -21.81
N LYS A 98 11.71 15.83 -23.02
CA LYS A 98 12.08 14.42 -23.26
C LYS A 98 13.44 14.03 -22.68
N ASP A 99 14.35 14.99 -22.55
CA ASP A 99 15.68 14.78 -21.96
C ASP A 99 15.59 14.34 -20.48
N TYR A 100 14.48 14.67 -19.80
CA TYR A 100 14.25 14.32 -18.41
C TYR A 100 13.50 12.98 -18.20
N ILE A 101 13.18 12.23 -19.27
CA ILE A 101 12.46 10.96 -19.16
C ILE A 101 13.21 9.98 -18.24
N LEU A 102 14.48 9.70 -18.56
CA LEU A 102 15.27 8.74 -17.79
C LEU A 102 15.51 9.23 -16.36
N PHE A 103 15.82 10.52 -16.18
CA PHE A 103 15.99 11.12 -14.87
C PHE A 103 14.74 10.95 -14.00
N THR A 104 13.56 11.26 -14.56
CA THR A 104 12.28 11.16 -13.82
C THR A 104 11.95 9.72 -13.46
N LEU A 105 12.20 8.77 -14.35
CA LEU A 105 11.98 7.34 -14.07
C LEU A 105 12.93 6.80 -12.99
N ILE A 106 14.20 7.24 -12.98
CA ILE A 106 15.16 6.86 -11.94
C ILE A 106 14.75 7.39 -10.57
N ILE A 107 14.39 8.69 -10.48
CA ILE A 107 13.94 9.25 -9.19
C ILE A 107 12.64 8.63 -8.72
N PHE A 108 11.71 8.33 -9.65
CA PHE A 108 10.48 7.63 -9.33
C PHE A 108 10.76 6.22 -8.79
N PHE A 109 11.60 5.45 -9.47
CA PHE A 109 11.99 4.12 -9.01
C PHE A 109 12.62 4.16 -7.62
N LEU A 110 13.58 5.04 -7.38
CA LEU A 110 14.30 5.14 -6.10
C LEU A 110 13.37 5.64 -4.99
N ALA A 111 12.57 6.69 -5.23
CA ALA A 111 11.63 7.20 -4.24
C ALA A 111 10.61 6.13 -3.84
N ASN A 112 10.03 5.42 -4.82
CA ASN A 112 9.06 4.37 -4.59
C ASN A 112 9.69 3.15 -3.89
N PHE A 113 10.92 2.77 -4.24
CA PHE A 113 11.65 1.69 -3.56
C PHE A 113 11.87 2.00 -2.08
N PHE A 114 12.36 3.20 -1.75
CA PHE A 114 12.57 3.59 -0.35
C PHE A 114 11.25 3.83 0.39
N TYR A 115 10.21 4.28 -0.29
CA TYR A 115 8.85 4.33 0.25
C TYR A 115 8.39 2.94 0.71
N GLU A 116 8.41 1.95 -0.18
CA GLU A 116 8.01 0.58 0.12
C GLU A 116 8.86 -0.05 1.24
N LEU A 117 10.16 0.21 1.22
CA LEU A 117 11.07 -0.27 2.24
C LEU A 117 10.77 0.37 3.61
N SER A 118 10.46 1.66 3.65
CA SER A 118 10.05 2.34 4.87
C SER A 118 8.74 1.80 5.44
N GLN A 119 7.76 1.50 4.58
CA GLN A 119 6.50 0.85 4.95
C GLN A 119 6.72 -0.54 5.56
N MET A 120 7.60 -1.34 4.95
CA MET A 120 7.93 -2.67 5.44
C MET A 120 8.46 -2.62 6.88
N PHE A 121 9.42 -1.72 7.15
CA PHE A 121 9.98 -1.55 8.50
C PHE A 121 8.98 -0.91 9.46
N TYR A 122 8.18 0.05 9.03
CA TYR A 122 7.10 0.63 9.83
C TYR A 122 6.14 -0.46 10.33
N PHE A 123 5.71 -1.37 9.47
CA PHE A 123 4.81 -2.47 9.87
C PHE A 123 5.42 -3.35 10.96
N SER A 124 6.73 -3.54 10.94
CA SER A 124 7.44 -4.35 11.96
C SER A 124 7.41 -3.72 13.36
N TYR A 125 7.11 -2.42 13.48
CA TYR A 125 7.01 -1.71 14.76
C TYR A 125 5.62 -1.74 15.40
N LEU A 126 4.62 -2.32 14.77
CA LEU A 126 3.25 -2.33 15.30
C LEU A 126 3.18 -2.89 16.73
N ASN A 127 3.95 -3.95 17.01
CA ASN A 127 4.01 -4.56 18.34
C ASN A 127 4.68 -3.65 19.40
N ASP A 128 5.64 -2.82 19.00
CA ASP A 128 6.37 -1.92 19.92
C ASP A 128 5.50 -0.72 20.37
N PHE A 129 4.44 -0.42 19.61
CA PHE A 129 3.50 0.68 19.85
C PHE A 129 2.11 0.25 20.33
N SER A 130 1.89 -1.06 20.50
CA SER A 130 0.61 -1.64 20.89
C SER A 130 0.78 -2.76 21.92
N ASP A 131 -0.31 -3.13 22.57
CA ASP A 131 -0.39 -4.29 23.45
C ASP A 131 -1.21 -5.39 22.76
N LYS A 132 -1.08 -6.65 23.18
CA LYS A 132 -1.86 -7.79 22.64
C LYS A 132 -3.38 -7.53 22.59
N LYS A 133 -3.92 -6.71 23.52
CA LYS A 133 -5.37 -6.38 23.61
C LYS A 133 -5.84 -5.29 22.64
N ASN A 134 -4.93 -4.50 22.06
CA ASN A 134 -5.29 -3.33 21.27
C ASN A 134 -4.47 -3.20 19.97
N ILE A 135 -3.80 -4.24 19.56
CA ILE A 135 -2.97 -4.24 18.35
C ILE A 135 -3.80 -4.00 17.08
N GLY A 136 -5.01 -4.55 17.03
CA GLY A 136 -5.97 -4.30 15.95
C GLY A 136 -6.41 -2.86 15.90
N TYR A 137 -6.77 -2.28 17.06
CA TYR A 137 -7.11 -0.86 17.17
C TYR A 137 -5.98 0.04 16.65
N VAL A 138 -4.72 -0.21 17.07
CA VAL A 138 -3.58 0.61 16.64
C VAL A 138 -3.34 0.48 15.14
N SER A 139 -3.44 -0.73 14.58
CA SER A 139 -3.35 -0.96 13.14
C SER A 139 -4.46 -0.27 12.37
N GLY A 140 -5.72 -0.40 12.81
CA GLY A 140 -6.87 0.25 12.19
C GLY A 140 -6.81 1.78 12.28
N LEU A 141 -6.38 2.33 13.43
CA LEU A 141 -6.15 3.76 13.60
C LEU A 141 -5.13 4.31 12.62
N GLY A 142 -4.01 3.59 12.40
CA GLY A 142 -3.01 3.99 11.42
C GLY A 142 -3.60 4.12 10.01
N PHE A 143 -4.26 3.08 9.52
CA PHE A 143 -4.92 3.13 8.20
C PHE A 143 -6.00 4.23 8.13
N ALA A 144 -6.81 4.39 9.17
CA ALA A 144 -7.84 5.43 9.21
C ALA A 144 -7.24 6.84 9.10
N LEU A 145 -6.19 7.12 9.88
CA LEU A 145 -5.48 8.40 9.83
C LEU A 145 -4.83 8.63 8.46
N GLY A 146 -4.24 7.58 7.86
CA GLY A 146 -3.67 7.65 6.52
C GLY A 146 -4.71 8.02 5.45
N TYR A 147 -5.88 7.38 5.44
CA TYR A 147 -6.96 7.71 4.51
C TYR A 147 -7.49 9.14 4.70
N ILE A 148 -7.65 9.60 5.95
CA ILE A 148 -8.10 10.97 6.24
C ILE A 148 -7.05 12.01 5.81
N ALA A 149 -5.77 11.73 6.02
CA ALA A 149 -4.67 12.64 5.73
C ALA A 149 -4.57 13.04 4.25
N ILE A 150 -5.04 12.18 3.36
CA ILE A 150 -5.07 12.44 1.92
C ILE A 150 -5.93 13.67 1.60
N LEU A 151 -7.06 13.84 2.29
CA LEU A 151 -8.06 14.85 1.96
C LEU A 151 -7.54 16.29 2.12
N PRO A 152 -6.97 16.69 3.27
CA PRO A 152 -6.47 18.07 3.44
C PRO A 152 -5.26 18.37 2.54
N VAL A 153 -4.38 17.38 2.29
CA VAL A 153 -3.23 17.61 1.41
C VAL A 153 -3.67 17.76 -0.04
N LEU A 154 -4.59 16.93 -0.50
CA LEU A 154 -5.14 17.05 -1.87
C LEU A 154 -5.89 18.36 -2.04
N TYR A 155 -6.72 18.76 -1.05
CA TYR A 155 -7.39 20.06 -1.06
C TYR A 155 -6.38 21.21 -1.14
N PHE A 156 -5.34 21.19 -0.31
CA PHE A 156 -4.29 22.21 -0.32
C PHE A 156 -3.58 22.30 -1.67
N VAL A 157 -3.22 21.16 -2.26
CA VAL A 157 -2.56 21.12 -3.56
C VAL A 157 -3.48 21.63 -4.68
N LEU A 158 -4.74 21.24 -4.68
CA LEU A 158 -5.72 21.71 -5.67
C LEU A 158 -5.95 23.21 -5.56
N GLU A 159 -6.24 23.72 -4.37
CA GLU A 159 -6.64 25.11 -4.14
C GLU A 159 -5.49 26.11 -4.34
N PHE A 160 -4.26 25.74 -4.00
CA PHE A 160 -3.14 26.68 -4.02
C PHE A 160 -2.20 26.54 -5.23
N PHE A 161 -2.19 25.38 -5.90
CA PHE A 161 -1.23 25.13 -6.99
C PHE A 161 -1.89 24.77 -8.33
N LEU A 162 -2.99 24.02 -8.35
CA LEU A 162 -3.52 23.49 -9.61
C LEU A 162 -4.69 24.31 -10.19
N ILE A 163 -5.61 24.80 -9.38
CA ILE A 163 -6.82 25.51 -9.83
C ILE A 163 -6.56 26.99 -10.11
N PRO A 164 -5.88 27.78 -9.25
CA PRO A 164 -5.80 29.22 -9.41
C PRO A 164 -5.06 29.63 -10.68
N GLU A 165 -5.49 30.71 -11.34
CA GLU A 165 -4.75 31.32 -12.44
C GLU A 165 -3.40 31.85 -11.98
N VAL A 166 -3.37 32.52 -10.83
CA VAL A 166 -2.15 32.90 -10.11
C VAL A 166 -1.96 31.96 -8.95
N THR A 167 -0.92 31.13 -9.03
CA THR A 167 -0.59 30.13 -8.02
C THR A 167 0.02 30.78 -6.77
N LEU A 168 -0.01 30.07 -5.65
CA LEU A 168 0.77 30.46 -4.48
C LEU A 168 2.25 30.65 -4.90
N PHE A 169 2.88 31.74 -4.51
CA PHE A 169 4.23 32.18 -4.90
C PHE A 169 4.39 32.59 -6.39
N SER A 170 3.31 32.83 -7.13
CA SER A 170 3.35 33.27 -8.55
C SER A 170 4.23 32.36 -9.44
N LEU A 171 4.12 31.05 -9.26
CA LEU A 171 4.93 30.06 -9.97
C LEU A 171 4.64 30.03 -11.46
N ASP A 172 5.67 29.78 -12.26
CA ASP A 172 5.55 29.72 -13.72
C ASP A 172 4.76 28.48 -14.18
N LYS A 173 3.59 28.73 -14.76
CA LYS A 173 2.76 27.67 -15.34
C LYS A 173 3.27 27.17 -16.69
N SER A 174 4.03 27.98 -17.42
CA SER A 174 4.55 27.60 -18.73
C SER A 174 5.61 26.52 -18.64
N SER A 175 6.39 26.51 -17.57
CA SER A 175 7.37 25.48 -17.24
C SER A 175 6.84 24.40 -16.30
N PHE A 176 5.53 24.39 -16.00
CA PHE A 176 4.90 23.47 -15.02
C PHE A 176 5.52 23.51 -13.63
N GLU A 177 6.09 24.65 -13.24
CA GLU A 177 6.71 24.82 -11.91
C GLU A 177 5.69 24.61 -10.78
N HIS A 178 4.45 25.04 -10.98
CA HIS A 178 3.33 24.85 -10.08
C HIS A 178 2.99 23.35 -9.79
N ILE A 179 3.32 22.44 -10.72
CA ILE A 179 3.22 20.99 -10.49
C ILE A 179 4.48 20.47 -9.78
N ARG A 180 5.66 20.89 -10.25
CA ARG A 180 6.94 20.39 -9.73
C ARG A 180 7.17 20.75 -8.27
N ILE A 181 6.72 21.94 -7.82
CA ILE A 181 6.82 22.39 -6.42
C ILE A 181 6.07 21.48 -5.44
N ILE A 182 5.04 20.75 -5.91
CA ILE A 182 4.25 19.82 -5.09
C ILE A 182 5.15 18.71 -4.53
N ALA A 183 6.29 18.41 -5.17
CA ALA A 183 7.28 17.49 -4.63
C ALA A 183 7.79 17.92 -3.25
N TYR A 184 8.06 19.21 -3.06
CA TYR A 184 8.45 19.74 -1.77
C TYR A 184 7.32 19.69 -0.75
N VAL A 185 6.08 19.95 -1.18
CA VAL A 185 4.91 19.85 -0.28
C VAL A 185 4.80 18.41 0.27
N VAL A 186 4.90 17.41 -0.60
CA VAL A 186 4.85 15.99 -0.21
C VAL A 186 6.05 15.64 0.67
N ALA A 187 7.26 16.06 0.32
CA ALA A 187 8.48 15.76 1.06
C ALA A 187 8.44 16.37 2.48
N ILE A 188 8.03 17.65 2.59
CA ILE A 188 7.92 18.36 3.89
C ILE A 188 6.82 17.71 4.73
N TRP A 189 5.66 17.40 4.14
CA TRP A 189 4.59 16.68 4.83
C TRP A 189 5.09 15.34 5.39
N PHE A 190 5.75 14.55 4.54
CA PHE A 190 6.29 13.26 4.94
C PHE A 190 7.31 13.42 6.08
N LEU A 191 8.22 14.39 5.98
CA LEU A 191 9.21 14.67 7.02
C LEU A 191 8.54 15.03 8.36
N ILE A 192 7.62 15.98 8.35
CA ILE A 192 6.97 16.48 9.58
C ILE A 192 6.23 15.36 10.31
N PHE A 193 5.40 14.60 9.59
CA PHE A 193 4.55 13.58 10.20
C PHE A 193 5.27 12.26 10.47
N SER A 194 6.40 11.97 9.81
CA SER A 194 7.25 10.82 10.14
C SER A 194 8.21 11.10 11.30
N PHE A 195 8.57 12.36 11.56
CA PHE A 195 9.52 12.73 12.59
C PHE A 195 9.19 12.17 13.99
N PRO A 196 7.93 12.23 14.49
CA PRO A 196 7.62 11.72 15.82
C PRO A 196 7.93 10.24 16.02
N ILE A 197 7.64 9.39 15.03
CA ILE A 197 7.92 7.96 15.14
C ILE A 197 9.42 7.69 14.97
N VAL A 198 10.07 8.35 14.01
CA VAL A 198 11.52 8.23 13.78
C VAL A 198 12.32 8.60 15.02
N ALA A 199 11.89 9.64 15.77
CA ALA A 199 12.55 10.09 16.99
C ALA A 199 12.38 9.12 18.18
N ILE A 200 11.26 8.39 18.23
CA ILE A 200 10.89 7.55 19.39
C ILE A 200 11.15 6.06 19.14
N VAL A 201 11.45 5.65 17.89
CA VAL A 201 11.73 4.26 17.57
C VAL A 201 12.76 3.68 18.53
N LEU A 202 12.31 2.69 19.29
CA LEU A 202 13.09 2.07 20.36
C LEU A 202 14.23 1.22 19.78
N ASP A 203 15.35 1.25 20.50
CA ASP A 203 16.43 0.31 20.26
C ASP A 203 15.93 -1.09 20.68
N THR A 204 15.69 -1.94 19.71
CA THR A 204 15.38 -3.33 20.02
C THR A 204 16.68 -4.01 20.43
N THR A 205 16.77 -4.34 21.71
CA THR A 205 17.81 -5.23 22.21
C THR A 205 17.50 -6.66 21.77
N SER A 206 17.60 -6.93 20.49
CA SER A 206 17.63 -8.31 20.03
C SER A 206 18.95 -8.88 20.55
N LYS A 207 18.88 -9.84 21.45
CA LYS A 207 20.04 -10.68 21.79
C LYS A 207 20.50 -11.29 20.48
N GLN A 208 21.65 -10.83 19.99
CA GLN A 208 22.29 -11.38 18.81
C GLN A 208 22.39 -12.90 18.93
N LYS A 209 21.60 -13.63 18.19
CA LYS A 209 21.99 -14.94 17.70
C LYS A 209 22.35 -14.70 16.24
N GLU A 210 23.65 -14.80 15.95
CA GLU A 210 24.19 -14.80 14.59
C GLU A 210 23.60 -15.96 13.81
N ASP A 211 22.49 -15.72 13.14
CA ASP A 211 22.00 -16.62 12.09
C ASP A 211 22.74 -16.25 10.80
N LYS A 212 23.95 -16.77 10.65
CA LYS A 212 24.86 -16.52 9.49
C LYS A 212 24.29 -16.95 8.14
N LYS A 213 23.08 -17.53 8.09
CA LYS A 213 22.45 -18.04 6.87
C LYS A 213 21.10 -17.38 6.63
N ILE A 214 21.11 -16.17 6.05
CA ILE A 214 19.92 -15.38 5.70
C ILE A 214 18.87 -16.23 4.97
N PHE A 215 19.28 -16.92 3.90
CA PHE A 215 18.35 -17.74 3.10
C PHE A 215 17.77 -18.94 3.85
N LYS A 216 18.52 -19.51 4.80
CA LYS A 216 18.00 -20.58 5.64
C LYS A 216 16.91 -20.06 6.58
N GLY A 217 17.13 -18.94 7.25
CA GLY A 217 16.14 -18.32 8.12
C GLY A 217 14.84 -17.93 7.40
N LEU A 218 14.95 -17.43 6.15
CA LEU A 218 13.78 -17.14 5.30
C LEU A 218 13.05 -18.42 4.89
N LYS A 219 13.81 -19.47 4.52
CA LYS A 219 13.22 -20.77 4.18
C LYS A 219 12.48 -21.36 5.40
N ASP A 220 13.08 -21.35 6.57
CA ASP A 220 12.51 -21.93 7.79
C ASP A 220 11.22 -21.22 8.24
N LEU A 221 11.07 -19.93 7.95
CA LEU A 221 9.81 -19.21 8.18
C LEU A 221 8.66 -19.70 7.27
N ILE A 222 8.97 -20.11 6.04
CA ILE A 222 7.96 -20.57 5.07
C ILE A 222 7.78 -22.07 5.13
N TRP A 223 8.91 -22.80 5.25
CA TRP A 223 8.97 -24.25 5.11
C TRP A 223 9.88 -24.87 6.19
N ASN A 224 9.28 -25.63 7.10
CA ASN A 224 9.98 -26.43 8.11
C ASN A 224 9.30 -27.80 8.22
N ASN A 225 9.86 -28.81 7.56
CA ASN A 225 9.26 -30.15 7.42
C ASN A 225 7.83 -30.13 6.86
N GLY A 226 7.52 -29.13 6.03
CA GLY A 226 6.20 -28.81 5.50
C GLY A 226 5.96 -27.32 5.49
N LEU A 227 4.88 -26.89 4.84
CA LEU A 227 4.51 -25.48 4.77
C LEU A 227 4.03 -24.99 6.15
N THR A 228 4.75 -24.02 6.72
CA THR A 228 4.40 -23.42 8.03
C THR A 228 3.09 -22.67 7.96
N VAL A 229 2.46 -22.35 9.10
CA VAL A 229 1.27 -21.48 9.16
C VAL A 229 1.57 -20.10 8.59
N LYS A 230 2.77 -19.56 8.86
CA LYS A 230 3.27 -18.30 8.28
C LYS A 230 3.32 -18.39 6.75
N GLY A 231 3.91 -19.46 6.21
CA GLY A 231 3.99 -19.71 4.77
C GLY A 231 2.61 -19.85 4.10
N LYS A 232 1.70 -20.61 4.72
CA LYS A 232 0.32 -20.77 4.24
C LYS A 232 -0.41 -19.42 4.21
N PHE A 233 -0.27 -18.61 5.27
CA PHE A 233 -0.84 -17.26 5.33
C PHE A 233 -0.31 -16.37 4.20
N LEU A 234 1.02 -16.35 3.99
CA LEU A 234 1.65 -15.55 2.96
C LEU A 234 1.19 -15.96 1.55
N ILE A 235 1.01 -17.26 1.28
CA ILE A 235 0.47 -17.76 0.02
C ILE A 235 -1.00 -17.33 -0.15
N ALA A 236 -1.84 -17.49 0.86
CA ALA A 236 -3.22 -17.03 0.80
C ALA A 236 -3.29 -15.51 0.53
N ARG A 237 -2.41 -14.75 1.20
CA ARG A 237 -2.31 -13.30 1.04
C ARG A 237 -1.88 -12.87 -0.35
N LEU A 238 -0.98 -13.61 -0.98
CA LEU A 238 -0.54 -13.35 -2.35
C LEU A 238 -1.75 -13.25 -3.30
N PHE A 239 -2.70 -14.16 -3.20
CA PHE A 239 -3.88 -14.14 -4.05
C PHE A 239 -4.83 -12.99 -3.72
N TYR A 240 -5.23 -12.82 -2.46
CA TYR A 240 -6.22 -11.77 -2.16
C TYR A 240 -5.62 -10.35 -2.20
N ALA A 241 -4.32 -10.18 -1.98
CA ALA A 241 -3.67 -8.87 -2.12
C ALA A 241 -3.63 -8.44 -3.60
N ASP A 242 -3.37 -9.38 -4.51
CA ASP A 242 -3.41 -9.14 -5.95
C ASP A 242 -4.84 -8.75 -6.42
N GLY A 243 -5.86 -9.46 -5.94
CA GLY A 243 -7.25 -9.09 -6.17
C GLY A 243 -7.60 -7.70 -5.65
N LEU A 244 -7.12 -7.33 -4.46
CA LEU A 244 -7.34 -6.00 -3.89
C LEU A 244 -6.66 -4.89 -4.71
N ILE A 245 -5.44 -5.12 -5.19
CA ILE A 245 -4.73 -4.18 -6.07
C ILE A 245 -5.55 -3.89 -7.32
N VAL A 246 -6.11 -4.91 -7.98
CA VAL A 246 -6.98 -4.73 -9.16
C VAL A 246 -8.17 -3.84 -8.85
N LEU A 247 -8.86 -4.06 -7.73
CA LEU A 247 -10.04 -3.26 -7.37
C LEU A 247 -9.67 -1.80 -7.10
N ILE A 248 -8.54 -1.55 -6.44
CA ILE A 248 -8.09 -0.19 -6.12
C ILE A 248 -7.60 0.53 -7.37
N THR A 249 -6.76 -0.10 -8.20
CA THR A 249 -6.15 0.54 -9.37
C THR A 249 -7.07 0.55 -10.58
N GLY A 250 -7.87 -0.49 -10.77
CA GLY A 250 -8.78 -0.66 -11.90
C GLY A 250 -10.17 -0.07 -11.71
N GLY A 251 -10.58 0.20 -10.46
CA GLY A 251 -11.95 0.61 -10.14
C GLY A 251 -12.40 1.89 -10.85
N GLY A 252 -11.54 2.90 -10.93
CA GLY A 252 -11.83 4.15 -11.64
C GLY A 252 -11.96 3.96 -13.16
N VAL A 253 -11.08 3.14 -13.74
CA VAL A 253 -11.12 2.81 -15.19
C VAL A 253 -12.40 2.04 -15.52
N TYR A 254 -12.79 1.10 -14.67
CA TYR A 254 -14.04 0.36 -14.82
C TYR A 254 -15.27 1.28 -14.68
N ALA A 255 -15.29 2.16 -13.68
CA ALA A 255 -16.37 3.14 -13.49
C ALA A 255 -16.56 4.03 -14.74
N ALA A 256 -15.47 4.54 -15.30
CA ALA A 256 -15.52 5.37 -16.50
C ALA A 256 -15.95 4.57 -17.74
N GLY A 257 -15.35 3.39 -17.96
CA GLY A 257 -15.54 2.63 -19.19
C GLY A 257 -16.86 1.87 -19.26
N VAL A 258 -17.35 1.33 -18.14
CA VAL A 258 -18.60 0.51 -18.10
C VAL A 258 -19.82 1.35 -17.75
N HIS A 259 -19.68 2.28 -16.81
CA HIS A 259 -20.81 3.06 -16.28
C HIS A 259 -20.78 4.52 -16.72
N GLY A 260 -19.76 4.96 -17.49
CA GLY A 260 -19.70 6.32 -18.02
C GLY A 260 -19.51 7.42 -16.97
N PHE A 261 -18.80 7.13 -15.89
CA PHE A 261 -18.46 8.15 -14.89
C PHE A 261 -17.53 9.20 -15.51
N ASN A 262 -17.88 10.47 -15.37
CA ASN A 262 -17.01 11.57 -15.74
C ASN A 262 -15.96 11.86 -14.65
N THR A 263 -14.99 12.72 -14.94
CA THR A 263 -13.89 13.05 -14.03
C THR A 263 -14.36 13.57 -12.66
N LYS A 264 -15.41 14.42 -12.65
CA LYS A 264 -15.97 14.95 -11.40
C LYS A 264 -16.61 13.85 -10.55
N GLU A 265 -17.38 12.96 -11.18
CA GLU A 265 -17.99 11.81 -10.52
C GLU A 265 -16.94 10.85 -9.95
N LEU A 266 -15.83 10.63 -10.68
CA LEU A 266 -14.71 9.81 -10.20
C LEU A 266 -14.01 10.43 -8.99
N LEU A 267 -13.84 11.75 -8.96
CA LEU A 267 -13.28 12.46 -7.81
C LEU A 267 -14.18 12.34 -6.59
N VAL A 268 -15.51 12.49 -6.77
CA VAL A 268 -16.48 12.29 -5.68
C VAL A 268 -16.45 10.83 -5.17
N LEU A 269 -16.39 9.86 -6.10
CA LEU A 269 -16.28 8.45 -5.76
C LEU A 269 -15.02 8.17 -4.93
N ALA A 270 -13.88 8.71 -5.33
CA ALA A 270 -12.61 8.56 -4.62
C ALA A 270 -12.65 9.25 -3.24
N PHE A 271 -13.19 10.47 -3.16
CA PHE A 271 -13.30 11.22 -1.90
C PHE A 271 -14.16 10.48 -0.87
N ILE A 272 -15.38 10.10 -1.25
CA ILE A 272 -16.30 9.38 -0.37
C ILE A 272 -15.75 7.99 -0.04
N GLY A 273 -15.16 7.30 -1.03
CA GLY A 273 -14.52 6.00 -0.82
C GLY A 273 -13.39 6.05 0.22
N ASN A 274 -12.52 7.04 0.16
CA ASN A 274 -11.44 7.21 1.17
C ASN A 274 -12.00 7.53 2.56
N LEU A 275 -13.05 8.35 2.66
CA LEU A 275 -13.69 8.66 3.93
C LEU A 275 -14.33 7.41 4.56
N ILE A 276 -15.03 6.60 3.76
CA ILE A 276 -15.62 5.33 4.21
C ILE A 276 -14.51 4.33 4.58
N ALA A 277 -13.44 4.24 3.80
CA ALA A 277 -12.30 3.38 4.11
C ALA A 277 -11.63 3.77 5.43
N ALA A 278 -11.55 5.06 5.74
CA ALA A 278 -11.02 5.55 7.01
C ALA A 278 -11.88 5.07 8.21
N ILE A 279 -13.19 5.29 8.12
CA ILE A 279 -14.13 4.86 9.17
C ILE A 279 -14.10 3.34 9.34
N SER A 280 -14.12 2.61 8.23
CA SER A 280 -14.12 1.14 8.24
C SER A 280 -12.81 0.55 8.76
N ALA A 281 -11.67 1.16 8.45
CA ALA A 281 -10.38 0.73 8.98
C ALA A 281 -10.31 0.89 10.52
N PHE A 282 -10.83 2.00 11.03
CA PHE A 282 -10.91 2.24 12.47
C PHE A 282 -11.81 1.21 13.17
N ILE A 283 -13.03 1.01 12.65
CA ILE A 283 -13.97 0.01 13.17
C ILE A 283 -13.39 -1.40 13.03
N GLY A 284 -12.78 -1.71 11.88
CA GLY A 284 -12.13 -2.99 11.60
C GLY A 284 -11.01 -3.31 12.58
N GLY A 285 -10.24 -2.31 13.02
CA GLY A 285 -9.24 -2.47 14.07
C GLY A 285 -9.87 -2.92 15.41
N TYR A 286 -10.98 -2.30 15.81
CA TYR A 286 -11.71 -2.69 17.00
C TYR A 286 -12.33 -4.10 16.87
N LEU A 287 -12.92 -4.41 15.71
CA LEU A 287 -13.45 -5.75 15.44
C LEU A 287 -12.36 -6.82 15.45
N ASN A 288 -11.16 -6.47 14.98
CA ASN A 288 -10.01 -7.36 15.03
C ASN A 288 -9.60 -7.71 16.47
N ASP A 289 -9.56 -6.74 17.37
CA ASP A 289 -9.24 -6.98 18.79
C ASP A 289 -10.32 -7.81 19.50
N ARG A 290 -11.59 -7.68 19.06
CA ARG A 290 -12.72 -8.40 19.67
C ARG A 290 -12.92 -9.82 19.12
N PHE A 291 -12.78 -10.01 17.82
CA PHE A 291 -13.13 -11.26 17.13
C PHE A 291 -11.93 -12.02 16.60
N GLY A 292 -10.75 -11.40 16.61
CA GLY A 292 -9.49 -11.93 16.08
C GLY A 292 -9.33 -11.72 14.58
N SER A 293 -8.07 -11.63 14.14
CA SER A 293 -7.70 -11.35 12.75
C SER A 293 -8.28 -12.36 11.76
N LYS A 294 -8.36 -13.65 12.15
CA LYS A 294 -8.85 -14.71 11.27
C LYS A 294 -10.26 -14.44 10.79
N LYS A 295 -11.18 -14.18 11.71
CA LYS A 295 -12.60 -13.92 11.38
C LYS A 295 -12.76 -12.66 10.54
N VAL A 296 -12.06 -11.58 10.90
CA VAL A 296 -12.14 -10.32 10.16
C VAL A 296 -11.70 -10.51 8.70
N ILE A 297 -10.57 -11.18 8.48
CA ILE A 297 -10.07 -11.48 7.13
C ILE A 297 -11.05 -12.36 6.36
N GLU A 298 -11.56 -13.45 6.95
CA GLU A 298 -12.52 -14.36 6.30
C GLU A 298 -13.79 -13.62 5.84
N TYR A 299 -14.39 -12.81 6.72
CA TYR A 299 -15.59 -12.03 6.36
C TYR A 299 -15.30 -10.98 5.28
N CYS A 300 -14.15 -10.31 5.32
CA CYS A 300 -13.77 -9.38 4.27
C CYS A 300 -13.62 -10.09 2.91
N LEU A 301 -12.97 -11.26 2.87
CA LEU A 301 -12.77 -12.01 1.63
C LEU A 301 -14.10 -12.48 1.01
N ILE A 302 -15.03 -12.99 1.83
CA ILE A 302 -16.38 -13.33 1.38
C ILE A 302 -17.10 -12.06 0.87
N GLY A 303 -17.01 -10.97 1.62
CA GLY A 303 -17.60 -9.69 1.26
C GLY A 303 -17.07 -9.17 -0.09
N PHE A 304 -15.77 -9.27 -0.37
CA PHE A 304 -15.19 -8.91 -1.67
C PHE A 304 -15.75 -9.75 -2.81
N ILE A 305 -15.84 -11.09 -2.65
CA ILE A 305 -16.41 -11.98 -3.66
C ILE A 305 -17.84 -11.54 -4.00
N LEU A 306 -18.69 -11.34 -2.98
CA LEU A 306 -20.07 -10.90 -3.18
C LEU A 306 -20.14 -9.51 -3.82
N THR A 307 -19.31 -8.58 -3.39
CA THR A 307 -19.28 -7.21 -3.94
C THR A 307 -18.89 -7.21 -5.41
N ILE A 308 -17.90 -8.01 -5.82
CA ILE A 308 -17.48 -8.11 -7.23
C ILE A 308 -18.62 -8.66 -8.09
N LEU A 309 -19.33 -9.69 -7.61
CA LEU A 309 -20.50 -10.22 -8.32
C LEU A 309 -21.59 -9.15 -8.49
N LEU A 310 -21.86 -8.35 -7.42
CA LEU A 310 -22.79 -7.23 -7.49
C LEU A 310 -22.32 -6.13 -8.46
N MET A 311 -21.01 -5.82 -8.50
CA MET A 311 -20.45 -4.85 -9.45
C MET A 311 -20.69 -5.26 -10.90
N VAL A 312 -20.54 -6.53 -11.22
CA VAL A 312 -20.75 -7.05 -12.60
C VAL A 312 -22.21 -7.02 -13.01
N ILE A 313 -23.14 -7.26 -12.09
CA ILE A 313 -24.58 -7.23 -12.42
C ILE A 313 -25.19 -5.83 -12.34
N SER A 314 -24.46 -4.85 -11.77
CA SER A 314 -24.93 -3.46 -11.66
C SER A 314 -25.27 -2.88 -13.04
N ARG A 315 -26.40 -2.14 -13.09
CA ARG A 315 -26.99 -1.63 -14.34
C ARG A 315 -26.79 -0.13 -14.53
N ASN A 316 -26.57 0.58 -13.45
CA ASN A 316 -26.46 2.04 -13.44
C ASN A 316 -25.35 2.54 -12.51
N LYS A 317 -25.04 3.85 -12.63
CA LYS A 317 -24.00 4.51 -11.83
C LYS A 317 -24.24 4.40 -10.33
N GLN A 318 -25.50 4.50 -9.88
CA GLN A 318 -25.83 4.51 -8.46
C GLN A 318 -25.59 3.13 -7.82
N GLU A 319 -26.03 2.06 -8.47
CA GLU A 319 -25.78 0.69 -8.01
C GLU A 319 -24.27 0.41 -7.95
N PHE A 320 -23.52 0.81 -8.99
CA PHE A 320 -22.07 0.66 -9.00
C PHE A 320 -21.40 1.47 -7.90
N PHE A 321 -21.84 2.74 -7.69
CA PHE A 321 -21.34 3.58 -6.61
C PHE A 321 -21.47 2.89 -5.24
N VAL A 322 -22.62 2.31 -4.95
CA VAL A 322 -22.86 1.55 -3.70
C VAL A 322 -21.88 0.37 -3.59
N CYS A 323 -21.65 -0.37 -4.67
CA CYS A 323 -20.68 -1.47 -4.67
C CYS A 323 -19.26 -0.99 -4.36
N VAL A 324 -18.82 0.14 -4.92
CA VAL A 324 -17.50 0.72 -4.60
C VAL A 324 -17.41 1.13 -3.12
N MET A 325 -18.51 1.61 -2.53
CA MET A 325 -18.53 1.90 -1.08
C MET A 325 -18.37 0.60 -0.26
N PHE A 326 -18.93 -0.53 -0.68
CA PHE A 326 -18.66 -1.83 -0.04
C PHE A 326 -17.19 -2.25 -0.19
N VAL A 327 -16.56 -2.02 -1.34
CA VAL A 327 -15.10 -2.24 -1.49
C VAL A 327 -14.33 -1.40 -0.45
N ALA A 328 -14.68 -0.14 -0.28
CA ALA A 328 -14.05 0.76 0.70
C ALA A 328 -14.26 0.27 2.15
N ILE A 329 -15.47 -0.22 2.48
CA ILE A 329 -15.78 -0.79 3.81
C ILE A 329 -14.91 -2.02 4.12
N LEU A 330 -14.60 -2.83 3.13
CA LEU A 330 -13.88 -4.09 3.32
C LEU A 330 -12.35 -3.93 3.26
N ALA A 331 -11.84 -2.95 2.51
CA ALA A 331 -10.42 -2.79 2.22
C ALA A 331 -9.60 -2.43 3.48
N GLY A 332 -10.07 -1.46 4.26
CA GLY A 332 -9.40 -1.02 5.49
C GLY A 332 -9.24 -2.15 6.52
N PRO A 333 -10.33 -2.82 6.92
CA PRO A 333 -10.29 -3.95 7.84
C PRO A 333 -9.41 -5.11 7.36
N LEU A 334 -9.49 -5.47 6.07
CA LEU A 334 -8.68 -6.55 5.50
C LEU A 334 -7.18 -6.25 5.62
N GLN A 335 -6.75 -5.05 5.26
CA GLN A 335 -5.34 -4.66 5.32
C GLN A 335 -4.85 -4.57 6.76
N SER A 336 -5.64 -3.95 7.65
CA SER A 336 -5.33 -3.82 9.07
C SER A 336 -5.21 -5.18 9.75
N ALA A 337 -6.18 -6.08 9.58
CA ALA A 337 -6.17 -7.42 10.17
C ALA A 337 -5.06 -8.30 9.61
N SER A 338 -4.72 -8.17 8.31
CA SER A 338 -3.59 -8.90 7.71
C SER A 338 -2.25 -8.50 8.33
N ARG A 339 -2.04 -7.19 8.59
CA ARG A 339 -0.85 -6.67 9.28
C ARG A 339 -0.76 -7.19 10.71
N VAL A 340 -1.87 -7.15 11.46
CA VAL A 340 -1.94 -7.68 12.82
C VAL A 340 -1.68 -9.17 12.87
N LEU A 341 -2.28 -9.94 11.96
CA LEU A 341 -2.05 -11.39 11.91
C LEU A 341 -0.57 -11.72 11.68
N MET A 342 0.09 -10.99 10.78
CA MET A 342 1.52 -11.19 10.53
C MET A 342 2.36 -10.93 11.78
N VAL A 343 2.10 -9.83 12.50
CA VAL A 343 2.78 -9.55 13.77
C VAL A 343 2.58 -10.68 14.78
N ASN A 344 1.34 -11.15 14.93
CA ASN A 344 1.01 -12.21 15.89
C ASN A 344 1.62 -13.58 15.55
N LEU A 345 1.97 -13.81 14.30
CA LEU A 345 2.63 -15.04 13.83
C LEU A 345 4.15 -15.00 13.94
N LEU A 346 4.75 -13.82 14.14
CA LEU A 346 6.20 -13.65 14.15
C LEU A 346 6.76 -13.54 15.57
N ASP A 347 7.94 -14.10 15.75
CA ASP A 347 8.76 -13.80 16.91
C ASP A 347 9.40 -12.41 16.74
N GLU A 348 9.73 -11.72 17.85
CA GLU A 348 10.35 -10.39 17.82
C GLU A 348 11.66 -10.36 17.01
N LYS A 349 12.44 -11.43 17.05
CA LYS A 349 13.70 -11.60 16.31
C LYS A 349 13.52 -11.75 14.80
N ASP A 350 12.30 -12.02 14.32
CA ASP A 350 11.98 -12.35 12.94
C ASP A 350 11.11 -11.29 12.25
N LEU A 351 10.90 -10.14 12.92
CA LEU A 351 9.97 -9.11 12.42
C LEU A 351 10.42 -8.50 11.09
N GLY A 352 11.71 -8.19 10.92
CA GLY A 352 12.23 -7.61 9.68
C GLY A 352 12.07 -8.58 8.49
N LYS A 353 12.57 -9.81 8.62
CA LYS A 353 12.46 -10.82 7.57
C LYS A 353 11.01 -11.26 7.33
N GLY A 354 10.19 -11.31 8.38
CA GLY A 354 8.78 -11.65 8.27
C GLY A 354 8.00 -10.59 7.49
N PHE A 355 8.21 -9.29 7.77
CA PHE A 355 7.59 -8.23 6.99
C PHE A 355 8.20 -8.06 5.60
N GLY A 356 9.46 -8.44 5.39
CA GLY A 356 10.03 -8.61 4.05
C GLY A 356 9.25 -9.63 3.23
N LEU A 357 8.97 -10.82 3.78
CA LEU A 357 8.12 -11.84 3.14
C LEU A 357 6.66 -11.38 2.99
N PHE A 358 6.13 -10.61 3.94
CA PHE A 358 4.81 -10.01 3.85
C PHE A 358 4.71 -9.03 2.66
N THR A 359 5.72 -8.19 2.46
CA THR A 359 5.82 -7.30 1.30
C THR A 359 6.00 -8.11 0.02
N PHE A 360 6.85 -9.15 0.03
CA PHE A 360 7.00 -10.08 -1.08
C PHE A 360 5.66 -10.67 -1.52
N SER A 361 4.85 -11.16 -0.59
CA SER A 361 3.54 -11.76 -0.90
C SER A 361 2.54 -10.80 -1.54
N ALA A 362 2.68 -9.49 -1.33
CA ALA A 362 1.82 -8.48 -1.95
C ALA A 362 2.34 -7.95 -3.28
N ARG A 363 3.67 -8.00 -3.49
CA ARG A 363 4.30 -7.33 -4.64
C ARG A 363 4.77 -8.29 -5.73
N SER A 364 5.12 -9.52 -5.38
CA SER A 364 5.68 -10.49 -6.35
C SER A 364 4.73 -10.86 -7.48
N THR A 365 3.44 -10.82 -7.24
CA THR A 365 2.37 -11.17 -8.19
C THR A 365 1.46 -10.02 -8.56
N SER A 366 1.74 -8.81 -8.08
CA SER A 366 0.86 -7.65 -8.25
C SER A 366 0.53 -7.26 -9.70
N PHE A 367 1.25 -7.85 -10.65
CA PHE A 367 0.98 -7.71 -12.09
C PHE A 367 -0.03 -8.73 -12.64
N ILE A 368 -0.26 -9.86 -11.95
CA ILE A 368 -1.09 -10.97 -12.47
C ILE A 368 -2.56 -10.53 -12.58
N GLY A 369 -3.10 -9.94 -11.54
CA GLY A 369 -4.49 -9.47 -11.53
C GLY A 369 -4.79 -8.44 -12.61
N PRO A 370 -4.05 -7.32 -12.70
CA PRO A 370 -4.21 -6.34 -13.78
C PRO A 370 -4.00 -6.94 -15.17
N LEU A 371 -3.06 -7.88 -15.35
CA LEU A 371 -2.83 -8.56 -16.62
C LEU A 371 -4.04 -9.42 -17.01
N LEU A 372 -4.59 -10.20 -16.09
CA LEU A 372 -5.78 -11.02 -16.33
C LEU A 372 -7.00 -10.16 -16.71
N VAL A 373 -7.27 -9.11 -15.94
CA VAL A 373 -8.40 -8.21 -16.22
C VAL A 373 -8.19 -7.45 -17.52
N GLY A 374 -6.99 -6.95 -17.80
CA GLY A 374 -6.66 -6.29 -19.05
C GLY A 374 -6.83 -7.20 -20.26
N THR A 375 -6.35 -8.44 -20.20
CA THR A 375 -6.49 -9.44 -21.26
C THR A 375 -7.95 -9.78 -21.51
N LEU A 376 -8.74 -10.06 -20.46
CA LEU A 376 -10.16 -10.36 -20.61
C LEU A 376 -10.97 -9.13 -21.07
N THR A 377 -10.58 -7.93 -20.70
CA THR A 377 -11.18 -6.70 -21.23
C THR A 377 -11.03 -6.63 -22.74
N PHE A 378 -9.86 -7.00 -23.26
CA PHE A 378 -9.58 -6.97 -24.69
C PHE A 378 -10.33 -8.04 -25.47
N TYR A 379 -10.39 -9.28 -24.96
CA TYR A 379 -10.98 -10.41 -25.69
C TYR A 379 -12.47 -10.63 -25.46
N ILE A 380 -13.02 -10.20 -24.32
CA ILE A 380 -14.42 -10.47 -23.96
C ILE A 380 -15.17 -9.14 -23.80
N SER A 381 -14.98 -8.45 -22.69
CA SER A 381 -15.48 -7.10 -22.41
C SER A 381 -14.97 -6.61 -21.06
N GLN A 382 -14.89 -5.30 -20.89
CA GLN A 382 -14.50 -4.69 -19.63
C GLN A 382 -15.45 -5.07 -18.47
N LYS A 383 -16.75 -5.20 -18.75
CA LYS A 383 -17.77 -5.56 -17.77
C LYS A 383 -17.51 -6.92 -17.13
N TYR A 384 -17.30 -7.95 -17.95
CA TYR A 384 -17.10 -9.32 -17.46
C TYR A 384 -15.65 -9.63 -17.05
N ALA A 385 -14.69 -8.83 -17.53
CA ALA A 385 -13.29 -8.98 -17.16
C ALA A 385 -13.06 -8.88 -15.63
N LEU A 386 -13.91 -8.12 -14.92
CA LEU A 386 -13.84 -8.00 -13.46
C LEU A 386 -14.07 -9.34 -12.74
N LEU A 387 -14.78 -10.30 -13.36
CA LEU A 387 -14.97 -11.64 -12.80
C LEU A 387 -13.66 -12.42 -12.63
N ALA A 388 -12.59 -12.06 -13.35
CA ALA A 388 -11.27 -12.66 -13.17
C ALA A 388 -10.67 -12.41 -11.77
N VAL A 389 -11.19 -11.43 -11.05
CA VAL A 389 -10.75 -11.12 -9.68
C VAL A 389 -11.39 -12.08 -8.65
N VAL A 390 -12.56 -12.66 -8.97
CA VAL A 390 -13.25 -13.59 -8.06
C VAL A 390 -12.41 -14.81 -7.70
N PRO A 391 -11.77 -15.52 -8.66
CA PRO A 391 -10.86 -16.62 -8.34
C PRO A 391 -9.72 -16.24 -7.40
N LEU A 392 -9.17 -15.03 -7.51
CA LEU A 392 -8.09 -14.57 -6.64
C LEU A 392 -8.56 -14.48 -5.18
N PHE A 393 -9.72 -13.87 -4.93
CA PHE A 393 -10.28 -13.82 -3.58
C PHE A 393 -10.76 -15.20 -3.10
N PHE A 394 -11.33 -16.03 -3.99
CA PHE A 394 -11.80 -17.36 -3.64
C PHE A 394 -10.64 -18.29 -3.25
N ILE A 395 -9.55 -18.34 -4.03
CA ILE A 395 -8.36 -19.12 -3.70
C ILE A 395 -7.74 -18.59 -2.42
N GLY A 396 -7.61 -17.26 -2.29
CA GLY A 396 -7.13 -16.63 -1.06
C GLY A 396 -7.97 -17.03 0.15
N TYR A 397 -9.30 -16.98 0.05
CA TYR A 397 -10.23 -17.40 1.11
C TYR A 397 -10.10 -18.90 1.44
N TYR A 398 -10.09 -19.77 0.43
CA TYR A 398 -9.99 -21.22 0.61
C TYR A 398 -8.71 -21.62 1.34
N LEU A 399 -7.57 -21.08 0.91
CA LEU A 399 -6.28 -21.32 1.54
C LEU A 399 -6.25 -20.76 2.97
N PHE A 400 -6.81 -19.57 3.16
CA PHE A 400 -6.81 -18.89 4.45
C PHE A 400 -7.72 -19.56 5.48
N ARG A 401 -8.92 -19.97 5.11
CA ARG A 401 -9.88 -20.67 5.98
C ARG A 401 -9.30 -21.93 6.61
N ASN A 402 -8.48 -22.65 5.84
CA ASN A 402 -7.85 -23.91 6.26
C ASN A 402 -6.62 -23.71 7.17
N LEU A 403 -6.30 -22.46 7.57
CA LEU A 403 -5.23 -22.18 8.51
C LEU A 403 -5.62 -22.58 9.93
N ASN A 404 -4.83 -23.45 10.54
CA ASN A 404 -4.99 -23.82 11.93
C ASN A 404 -4.10 -22.91 12.81
N LEU A 405 -4.66 -21.78 13.28
CA LEU A 405 -3.92 -20.79 14.07
C LEU A 405 -3.70 -21.22 15.54
N ASN A 406 -4.42 -22.23 16.01
CA ASN A 406 -4.37 -22.65 17.41
C ASN A 406 -3.08 -23.42 17.78
N THR A 407 -2.38 -24.00 16.81
CA THR A 407 -1.17 -24.79 17.05
C THR A 407 0.08 -23.94 17.29
N ASP A 408 0.15 -22.72 16.74
CA ASP A 408 1.34 -21.87 16.85
C ASP A 408 1.21 -20.77 17.91
N ILE A 409 0.00 -20.31 18.21
CA ILE A 409 -0.24 -19.32 19.28
C ILE A 409 -0.02 -19.92 20.68
N ASN A 410 -0.29 -21.22 20.85
CA ASN A 410 -0.05 -21.94 22.12
C ASN A 410 1.42 -22.31 22.35
N ASN A 411 2.28 -22.24 21.33
CA ASN A 411 3.72 -22.47 21.46
C ASN A 411 4.52 -21.18 21.75
N ILE A 412 3.84 -20.02 21.82
CA ILE A 412 4.45 -18.70 22.06
C ILE A 412 4.10 -18.17 23.49
N ASN A 413 3.21 -18.86 24.21
CA ASN A 413 2.93 -18.64 25.63
C ASN A 413 3.68 -19.67 26.48
#